data_28392d54449217addc32dce99a0d8949
#
_entry.id   28392d54449217addc32dce99a0d8949
#
_cell.length_a   1.000
_cell.length_b   1.000
_cell.length_c   1.000
_cell.angle_alpha   90.00
_cell.angle_beta   90.00
_cell.angle_gamma   90.00
#
_symmetry.space_group_name_H-M   'P 1'
#
loop_
_entity.id
_entity.type
_entity.pdbx_description
1 polymer ?
#
loop_
_entity_poly.entity_id
_entity_poly.type
_entity_poly.pdbx_seq_one_letter_code
_entity_poly.pdbx_strand_id
1 'polypeptide(L)'
;GSGLVGSEMCIRDSFSYQGTDFRMGAGTYNAYNTSLTHYHRLSERFAFSTGGFYDYQGGFFRNTVRDEKADKGQSAGGRIRAIYLPSDNWKVDLNINYEYSDQGGYPYFYQGSLAPEAQSEPLKPYIGKISNNARSNYYRNLLNTGLNLEYQAQHFTLSMVTGYQFLKDCMDIDQDFTANDIYTLQQKQRSHALSEEIILKSKSGSRWQWTTGAFGFYQWLNTEAPVTFREAGMGMLNQMLGSVIPSQIQVEMGPSMSMNILPSLGISSRTMPIGGSFDTPLLNGALFHQSTFRDLFGLKGVSFTAGLRLDYERMKMDYNSGTSLDYKVGIKGEMKRGDVVIREIEMMPETALTVESRYQGNIDKDYLQLLPKFALQYDFARNRGNVYATVSKGYRSGGYNVQMFSDLLQSSLKNDMMRQSKEAIMPNVPDAYKELVGKYFPDAGENPDAKSATVYKPEQTWNYEIGTHLNLLDGRLHADAAIFWLETRDQQISRFAPSGLG
;
A
#
# COMPACT_ATOMS: atom_id res chain seq x y z
N GLY A 1 0.89 -18.92 16.39
CA GLY A 1 1.51 -19.65 17.48
C GLY A 1 3.02 -19.82 17.41
N SER A 2 3.69 -19.46 16.29
CA SER A 2 5.17 -19.60 16.17
C SER A 2 5.99 -18.45 16.76
N GLY A 3 5.36 -17.32 17.09
CA GLY A 3 6.06 -16.14 17.62
C GLY A 3 6.48 -16.23 19.10
N LEU A 4 5.78 -17.02 19.92
CA LEU A 4 6.07 -17.14 21.35
C LEU A 4 7.24 -18.07 21.67
N VAL A 5 7.44 -19.12 20.87
CA VAL A 5 8.55 -20.06 21.06
C VAL A 5 9.89 -19.40 20.77
N GLY A 6 9.96 -18.52 19.78
CA GLY A 6 11.20 -17.79 19.46
C GLY A 6 11.62 -16.79 20.53
N SER A 7 10.67 -16.14 21.23
CA SER A 7 10.99 -15.15 22.26
C SER A 7 11.48 -15.80 23.56
N GLU A 8 10.94 -16.95 23.97
CA GLU A 8 11.40 -17.69 25.15
C GLU A 8 12.79 -18.29 24.96
N MET A 9 13.09 -18.84 23.78
CA MET A 9 14.44 -19.30 23.45
C MET A 9 15.46 -18.16 23.53
N CYS A 10 15.14 -16.99 22.96
CA CYS A 10 16.02 -15.83 23.02
C CYS A 10 16.24 -15.27 24.44
N ILE A 11 15.29 -15.45 25.37
CA ILE A 11 15.45 -15.01 26.77
C ILE A 11 16.45 -15.91 27.53
N ARG A 12 16.35 -17.20 27.33
CA ARG A 12 17.30 -18.18 27.94
C ARG A 12 18.72 -17.95 27.44
N ASP A 13 18.87 -17.62 26.15
CA ASP A 13 20.18 -17.41 25.54
C ASP A 13 20.94 -16.21 26.11
N SER A 14 20.27 -15.11 26.44
CA SER A 14 20.94 -13.89 26.96
C SER A 14 21.54 -14.08 28.35
N PHE A 15 21.01 -14.95 29.20
CA PHE A 15 21.56 -15.27 30.54
C PHE A 15 22.39 -16.53 30.57
N SER A 16 22.15 -17.53 29.71
CA SER A 16 22.83 -18.82 29.68
C SER A 16 24.00 -18.83 28.71
N TYR A 17 23.90 -18.20 27.55
CA TYR A 17 24.97 -18.16 26.57
C TYR A 17 25.79 -16.88 26.71
N GLN A 18 27.11 -17.04 26.79
CA GLN A 18 28.11 -15.98 26.85
C GLN A 18 29.10 -16.20 25.72
N GLY A 19 29.43 -15.17 24.97
CA GLY A 19 30.39 -15.28 23.89
C GLY A 19 30.05 -14.44 22.69
N THR A 20 30.74 -14.70 21.61
CA THR A 20 30.57 -13.96 20.34
C THR A 20 30.36 -14.99 19.24
N ASP A 21 29.22 -14.82 18.56
CA ASP A 21 28.89 -15.55 17.33
C ASP A 21 29.30 -14.73 16.12
N PHE A 22 30.14 -15.32 15.30
CA PHE A 22 30.53 -14.75 14.02
C PHE A 22 30.10 -15.70 12.90
N ARG A 23 29.47 -15.15 11.88
CA ARG A 23 29.09 -15.88 10.67
C ARG A 23 29.56 -15.11 9.46
N MET A 24 30.10 -15.82 8.49
CA MET A 24 30.47 -15.29 7.18
C MET A 24 30.11 -16.31 6.12
N GLY A 25 29.53 -15.85 5.03
CA GLY A 25 29.18 -16.68 3.89
C GLY A 25 29.47 -15.97 2.59
N ALA A 26 29.81 -16.77 1.58
CA ALA A 26 29.96 -16.32 0.20
C ALA A 26 29.28 -17.33 -0.72
N GLY A 27 28.66 -16.83 -1.78
CA GLY A 27 27.92 -17.65 -2.75
C GLY A 27 28.08 -17.18 -4.17
N THR A 28 27.46 -17.89 -5.08
CA THR A 28 27.38 -17.52 -6.49
C THR A 28 26.64 -16.19 -6.66
N TYR A 29 26.79 -15.55 -7.81
CA TYR A 29 26.21 -14.23 -8.13
C TYR A 29 26.68 -13.10 -7.19
N ASN A 30 27.93 -13.21 -6.69
CA ASN A 30 28.53 -12.25 -5.76
C ASN A 30 27.67 -12.04 -4.51
N ALA A 31 27.16 -13.14 -3.95
CA ALA A 31 26.46 -13.13 -2.67
C ALA A 31 27.45 -13.15 -1.51
N TYR A 32 27.34 -12.21 -0.59
CA TYR A 32 28.15 -12.12 0.62
C TYR A 32 27.22 -11.83 1.81
N ASN A 33 27.45 -12.55 2.91
CA ASN A 33 26.77 -12.23 4.16
C ASN A 33 27.78 -12.31 5.30
N THR A 34 27.61 -11.42 6.26
CA THR A 34 28.37 -11.44 7.50
C THR A 34 27.53 -10.98 8.66
N SER A 35 27.69 -11.61 9.80
CA SER A 35 27.05 -11.16 11.03
C SER A 35 27.95 -11.43 12.23
N LEU A 36 27.86 -10.52 13.21
CA LEU A 36 28.52 -10.61 14.51
C LEU A 36 27.49 -10.35 15.58
N THR A 37 27.42 -11.19 16.60
CA THR A 37 26.59 -10.98 17.78
C THR A 37 27.36 -11.34 19.01
N HIS A 38 27.45 -10.41 19.95
CA HIS A 38 28.06 -10.61 21.25
C HIS A 38 26.98 -10.71 22.33
N TYR A 39 27.10 -11.69 23.20
CA TYR A 39 26.23 -11.94 24.35
C TYR A 39 27.05 -11.81 25.62
N HIS A 40 26.58 -11.00 26.56
CA HIS A 40 27.28 -10.76 27.79
C HIS A 40 26.34 -10.68 28.99
N ARG A 41 26.65 -11.43 30.03
CA ARG A 41 25.96 -11.38 31.32
C ARG A 41 26.84 -10.60 32.29
N LEU A 42 26.46 -9.39 32.63
CA LEU A 42 27.18 -8.56 33.59
C LEU A 42 26.91 -8.97 35.04
N SER A 43 25.74 -9.49 35.34
CA SER A 43 25.35 -9.97 36.66
C SER A 43 24.23 -11.01 36.57
N GLU A 44 23.81 -11.55 37.70
CA GLU A 44 22.63 -12.43 37.77
C GLU A 44 21.32 -11.72 37.38
N ARG A 45 21.35 -10.41 37.38
CA ARG A 45 20.16 -9.57 37.11
C ARG A 45 20.25 -8.74 35.84
N PHE A 46 21.41 -8.73 35.16
CA PHE A 46 21.55 -7.95 33.92
C PHE A 46 22.34 -8.70 32.85
N ALA A 47 21.74 -8.86 31.71
CA ALA A 47 22.36 -9.42 30.51
C ALA A 47 22.03 -8.58 29.29
N PHE A 48 22.95 -8.53 28.33
CA PHE A 48 22.68 -7.86 27.05
C PHE A 48 23.26 -8.66 25.88
N SER A 49 22.74 -8.38 24.71
CA SER A 49 23.34 -8.78 23.45
C SER A 49 23.39 -7.59 22.50
N THR A 50 24.46 -7.53 21.72
CA THR A 50 24.59 -6.53 20.65
C THR A 50 25.16 -7.20 19.44
N GLY A 51 24.72 -6.80 18.26
CA GLY A 51 25.19 -7.40 17.03
C GLY A 51 24.91 -6.55 15.82
N GLY A 52 25.55 -6.88 14.72
CA GLY A 52 25.35 -6.27 13.41
C GLY A 52 25.47 -7.29 12.31
N PHE A 53 24.95 -6.92 11.15
CA PHE A 53 25.03 -7.74 9.95
C PHE A 53 25.22 -6.87 8.71
N TYR A 54 25.75 -7.50 7.67
CA TYR A 54 25.80 -6.98 6.33
C TYR A 54 25.53 -8.10 5.33
N ASP A 55 24.60 -7.88 4.42
CA ASP A 55 24.25 -8.77 3.34
C ASP A 55 24.37 -8.04 2.01
N TYR A 56 24.96 -8.69 1.01
CA TYR A 56 25.08 -8.20 -0.35
C TYR A 56 24.72 -9.29 -1.34
N GLN A 57 23.94 -8.95 -2.36
CA GLN A 57 23.57 -9.81 -3.48
C GLN A 57 23.84 -9.07 -4.80
N GLY A 58 24.71 -9.62 -5.65
CA GLY A 58 25.11 -9.00 -6.92
C GLY A 58 24.05 -9.05 -8.02
N GLY A 59 22.93 -9.75 -7.79
CA GLY A 59 21.78 -9.85 -8.69
C GLY A 59 21.88 -11.00 -9.69
N PHE A 60 20.72 -11.54 -10.03
CA PHE A 60 20.58 -12.67 -10.96
C PHE A 60 20.27 -12.19 -12.38
N PHE A 61 19.45 -11.18 -12.50
CA PHE A 61 18.86 -10.73 -13.75
C PHE A 61 19.61 -9.52 -14.33
N ARG A 62 19.76 -9.50 -15.65
CA ARG A 62 20.41 -8.39 -16.37
C ARG A 62 19.37 -7.60 -17.14
N ASN A 63 19.35 -6.30 -16.96
CA ASN A 63 18.60 -5.37 -17.80
C ASN A 63 19.37 -5.18 -19.11
N THR A 64 18.71 -5.43 -20.25
CA THR A 64 19.34 -5.43 -21.57
C THR A 64 19.50 -4.03 -22.18
N VAL A 65 18.71 -3.05 -21.72
CA VAL A 65 18.79 -1.65 -22.17
C VAL A 65 19.84 -0.89 -21.38
N ARG A 66 19.87 -1.07 -20.06
CA ARG A 66 20.77 -0.34 -19.16
C ARG A 66 22.09 -1.04 -18.93
N ASP A 67 22.23 -2.26 -19.42
CA ASP A 67 23.43 -3.10 -19.29
C ASP A 67 23.91 -3.30 -17.84
N GLU A 68 22.98 -3.39 -16.87
CA GLU A 68 23.25 -3.57 -15.44
C GLU A 68 22.42 -4.70 -14.82
N LYS A 69 22.80 -5.15 -13.62
CA LYS A 69 22.00 -6.08 -12.83
C LYS A 69 20.77 -5.34 -12.27
N ALA A 70 19.59 -5.86 -12.58
CA ALA A 70 18.32 -5.24 -12.19
C ALA A 70 18.01 -5.41 -10.71
N ASP A 71 18.41 -6.54 -10.11
CA ASP A 71 18.01 -7.01 -8.80
C ASP A 71 19.16 -7.12 -7.78
N LYS A 72 20.26 -6.36 -8.02
CA LYS A 72 21.34 -6.26 -7.01
C LYS A 72 20.81 -5.57 -5.74
N GLY A 73 21.31 -6.00 -4.57
CA GLY A 73 20.86 -5.40 -3.33
C GLY A 73 21.87 -5.55 -2.22
N GLN A 74 21.71 -4.69 -1.22
CA GLN A 74 22.47 -4.76 0.03
C GLN A 74 21.61 -4.39 1.21
N SER A 75 21.93 -4.95 2.38
CA SER A 75 21.35 -4.53 3.63
C SER A 75 22.39 -4.57 4.73
N ALA A 76 22.27 -3.65 5.68
CA ALA A 76 23.10 -3.59 6.87
C ALA A 76 22.25 -3.20 8.06
N GLY A 77 22.58 -3.74 9.22
CA GLY A 77 21.81 -3.42 10.41
C GLY A 77 22.54 -3.74 11.69
N GLY A 78 21.91 -3.28 12.77
CA GLY A 78 22.38 -3.54 14.12
C GLY A 78 21.23 -3.79 15.08
N ARG A 79 21.51 -4.54 16.12
CA ARG A 79 20.55 -4.81 17.18
C ARG A 79 21.20 -4.72 18.55
N ILE A 80 20.42 -4.25 19.50
CA ILE A 80 20.75 -4.25 20.92
C ILE A 80 19.57 -4.84 21.66
N ARG A 81 19.82 -5.76 22.57
CA ARG A 81 18.84 -6.23 23.52
C ARG A 81 19.43 -6.18 24.91
N ALA A 82 18.67 -5.71 25.88
CA ALA A 82 19.06 -5.67 27.28
C ALA A 82 17.94 -6.24 28.14
N ILE A 83 18.26 -7.14 29.03
CA ILE A 83 17.33 -7.74 29.97
C ILE A 83 17.81 -7.38 31.37
N TYR A 84 16.93 -6.75 32.14
CA TYR A 84 17.17 -6.36 33.52
C TYR A 84 16.10 -6.94 34.44
N LEU A 85 16.53 -7.57 35.52
CA LEU A 85 15.70 -8.16 36.57
C LEU A 85 15.87 -7.34 37.85
N PRO A 86 15.12 -6.22 38.03
CA PRO A 86 15.23 -5.36 39.22
C PRO A 86 14.99 -6.15 40.51
N SER A 87 14.08 -7.12 40.47
CA SER A 87 13.77 -8.08 41.53
C SER A 87 13.30 -9.41 40.93
N ASP A 88 13.02 -10.38 41.75
CA ASP A 88 12.53 -11.69 41.30
C ASP A 88 11.13 -11.61 40.64
N ASN A 89 10.39 -10.52 40.89
CA ASN A 89 9.05 -10.32 40.37
C ASN A 89 9.02 -9.38 39.15
N TRP A 90 10.11 -8.69 38.85
CA TRP A 90 10.17 -7.70 37.76
C TRP A 90 11.14 -8.13 36.67
N LYS A 91 10.70 -7.97 35.44
CA LYS A 91 11.53 -8.12 34.25
C LYS A 91 11.35 -6.90 33.34
N VAL A 92 12.47 -6.37 32.91
CA VAL A 92 12.57 -5.32 31.89
C VAL A 92 13.33 -5.90 30.70
N ASP A 93 12.74 -5.84 29.50
CA ASP A 93 13.35 -6.36 28.28
C ASP A 93 13.26 -5.27 27.19
N LEU A 94 14.39 -4.65 26.90
CA LEU A 94 14.54 -3.63 25.89
C LEU A 94 15.17 -4.24 24.64
N ASN A 95 14.58 -3.97 23.47
CA ASN A 95 15.18 -4.32 22.19
C ASN A 95 15.17 -3.11 21.25
N ILE A 96 16.24 -2.94 20.51
CA ILE A 96 16.42 -1.88 19.51
C ILE A 96 17.02 -2.56 18.28
N ASN A 97 16.38 -2.39 17.13
CA ASN A 97 16.83 -2.92 15.85
C ASN A 97 16.80 -1.80 14.82
N TYR A 98 17.90 -1.63 14.12
CA TYR A 98 17.99 -0.72 12.98
C TYR A 98 18.45 -1.50 11.76
N GLU A 99 17.80 -1.23 10.62
CA GLU A 99 18.15 -1.80 9.33
C GLU A 99 18.13 -0.73 8.25
N TYR A 100 19.19 -0.68 7.48
CA TYR A 100 19.25 -0.02 6.18
C TYR A 100 19.20 -1.10 5.09
N SER A 101 18.37 -0.89 4.08
CA SER A 101 18.26 -1.74 2.91
C SER A 101 18.24 -0.90 1.65
N ASP A 102 19.04 -1.30 0.64
CA ASP A 102 19.08 -0.71 -0.70
C ASP A 102 18.99 -1.87 -1.70
N GLN A 103 17.84 -1.97 -2.35
CA GLN A 103 17.52 -3.07 -3.25
C GLN A 103 17.39 -2.53 -4.67
N GLY A 104 17.90 -3.27 -5.62
CA GLY A 104 17.66 -3.05 -7.03
C GLY A 104 16.18 -3.23 -7.37
N GLY A 105 15.85 -2.86 -8.57
CA GLY A 105 14.47 -2.82 -9.03
C GLY A 105 13.85 -4.20 -9.26
N TYR A 106 12.69 -4.14 -9.81
CA TYR A 106 11.82 -5.27 -10.06
C TYR A 106 12.19 -5.93 -11.38
N PRO A 107 12.56 -7.21 -11.42
CA PRO A 107 12.99 -7.90 -12.64
C PRO A 107 11.78 -8.37 -13.48
N TYR A 108 10.80 -7.48 -13.70
CA TYR A 108 9.68 -7.73 -14.60
C TYR A 108 10.12 -7.55 -16.05
N PHE A 109 9.46 -8.25 -16.96
CA PHE A 109 9.73 -8.17 -18.37
C PHE A 109 8.44 -8.19 -19.21
N TYR A 110 8.51 -7.58 -20.37
CA TYR A 110 7.41 -7.53 -21.32
C TYR A 110 7.24 -8.90 -22.01
N GLN A 111 6.05 -9.49 -21.90
CA GLN A 111 5.75 -10.80 -22.51
C GLN A 111 5.22 -10.72 -23.95
N GLY A 112 4.98 -9.52 -24.47
CA GLY A 112 4.29 -9.29 -25.72
C GLY A 112 2.81 -9.00 -25.54
N SER A 113 2.12 -8.66 -26.64
CA SER A 113 0.67 -8.48 -26.65
C SER A 113 -0.05 -9.82 -26.70
N LEU A 114 -1.18 -9.93 -26.01
CA LEU A 114 -2.07 -11.08 -26.13
C LEU A 114 -2.73 -11.18 -27.52
N ALA A 115 -2.83 -10.04 -28.24
CA ALA A 115 -3.25 -9.98 -29.64
C ALA A 115 -2.00 -9.69 -30.51
N PRO A 116 -1.52 -10.69 -31.28
CA PRO A 116 -0.30 -10.52 -32.08
C PRO A 116 -0.32 -9.34 -33.05
N GLU A 117 -1.49 -9.00 -33.58
CA GLU A 117 -1.73 -7.85 -34.45
C GLU A 117 -1.58 -6.50 -33.75
N ALA A 118 -1.74 -6.47 -32.42
CA ALA A 118 -1.53 -5.26 -31.60
C ALA A 118 -0.11 -5.19 -31.01
N GLN A 119 0.80 -6.08 -31.44
CA GLN A 119 2.16 -6.10 -30.96
C GLN A 119 2.92 -4.85 -31.42
N SER A 120 3.46 -4.08 -30.47
CA SER A 120 4.32 -2.94 -30.75
C SER A 120 5.63 -3.37 -31.43
N GLU A 121 5.88 -2.93 -32.67
CA GLU A 121 7.11 -3.24 -33.40
C GLU A 121 8.38 -2.84 -32.65
N PRO A 122 8.46 -1.62 -32.04
CA PRO A 122 9.64 -1.22 -31.26
C PRO A 122 9.93 -2.11 -30.04
N LEU A 123 8.92 -2.79 -29.49
CA LEU A 123 9.07 -3.65 -28.30
C LEU A 123 9.36 -5.12 -28.61
N LYS A 124 9.19 -5.56 -29.87
CA LYS A 124 9.47 -6.95 -30.28
C LYS A 124 10.84 -7.48 -29.86
N PRO A 125 11.95 -6.72 -29.98
CA PRO A 125 13.28 -7.19 -29.60
C PRO A 125 13.44 -7.47 -28.10
N TYR A 126 12.54 -6.93 -27.28
CA TYR A 126 12.59 -6.96 -25.81
C TYR A 126 11.63 -7.99 -25.18
N ILE A 127 10.85 -8.72 -25.99
CA ILE A 127 9.96 -9.77 -25.49
C ILE A 127 10.77 -10.80 -24.69
N GLY A 128 10.33 -11.10 -23.47
CA GLY A 128 11.01 -12.02 -22.55
C GLY A 128 12.30 -11.51 -21.94
N LYS A 129 12.62 -10.22 -22.12
CA LYS A 129 13.83 -9.59 -21.58
C LYS A 129 13.46 -8.46 -20.62
N ILE A 130 14.25 -8.32 -19.55
CA ILE A 130 14.17 -7.15 -18.67
C ILE A 130 14.79 -5.98 -19.43
N SER A 131 13.97 -4.95 -19.70
CA SER A 131 14.33 -3.87 -20.63
C SER A 131 13.87 -2.48 -20.18
N ASN A 132 13.49 -2.33 -18.91
CA ASN A 132 13.08 -1.03 -18.38
C ASN A 132 14.18 0.02 -18.61
N ASN A 133 13.79 1.17 -19.17
CA ASN A 133 14.69 2.25 -19.54
C ASN A 133 15.06 3.14 -18.34
N ALA A 134 14.16 3.33 -17.40
CA ALA A 134 14.42 4.05 -16.17
C ALA A 134 14.92 3.13 -15.04
N ARG A 135 15.68 3.68 -14.10
CA ARG A 135 16.16 2.94 -12.95
C ARG A 135 15.01 2.69 -11.99
N SER A 136 14.88 1.43 -11.57
CA SER A 136 13.99 1.03 -10.47
C SER A 136 14.84 0.61 -9.28
N ASN A 137 14.48 1.08 -8.09
CA ASN A 137 15.12 0.70 -6.83
C ASN A 137 14.19 0.93 -5.64
N TYR A 138 14.53 0.32 -4.53
CA TYR A 138 13.89 0.54 -3.25
C TYR A 138 14.94 0.65 -2.15
N TYR A 139 14.92 1.74 -1.40
CA TYR A 139 15.74 1.84 -0.21
C TYR A 139 14.90 2.16 1.02
N ARG A 140 15.35 1.65 2.17
CA ARG A 140 14.62 1.74 3.42
C ARG A 140 15.55 1.93 4.60
N ASN A 141 15.18 2.82 5.50
CA ASN A 141 15.70 2.92 6.86
C ASN A 141 14.57 2.55 7.81
N LEU A 142 14.80 1.56 8.65
CA LEU A 142 13.81 1.04 9.59
C LEU A 142 14.43 0.93 10.98
N LEU A 143 13.88 1.68 11.94
CA LEU A 143 14.20 1.54 13.35
C LEU A 143 12.98 0.97 14.07
N ASN A 144 13.17 -0.13 14.78
CA ASN A 144 12.18 -0.71 15.69
C ASN A 144 12.74 -0.72 17.10
N THR A 145 11.96 -0.22 18.05
CA THR A 145 12.29 -0.25 19.47
C THR A 145 11.11 -0.86 20.23
N GLY A 146 11.40 -1.79 21.12
CA GLY A 146 10.41 -2.42 21.99
C GLY A 146 10.90 -2.44 23.43
N LEU A 147 10.04 -2.01 24.35
CA LEU A 147 10.24 -2.13 25.77
C LEU A 147 9.12 -2.98 26.35
N ASN A 148 9.49 -4.10 26.95
CA ASN A 148 8.55 -4.99 27.64
C ASN A 148 8.85 -4.97 29.14
N LEU A 149 7.86 -4.58 29.92
CA LEU A 149 7.88 -4.58 31.38
C LEU A 149 6.93 -5.69 31.86
N GLU A 150 7.41 -6.61 32.68
CA GLU A 150 6.60 -7.67 33.27
C GLU A 150 6.74 -7.66 34.78
N TYR A 151 5.58 -7.71 35.44
CA TYR A 151 5.50 -7.84 36.91
C TYR A 151 4.70 -9.07 37.30
N GLN A 152 5.31 -9.95 38.05
CA GLN A 152 4.72 -11.19 38.56
C GLN A 152 4.20 -10.98 39.98
N ALA A 153 2.91 -10.60 40.13
CA ALA A 153 2.25 -10.55 41.43
C ALA A 153 1.82 -11.95 41.89
N GLN A 154 1.34 -12.08 43.11
CA GLN A 154 0.87 -13.36 43.67
C GLN A 154 -0.33 -13.92 42.88
N HIS A 155 -1.28 -13.08 42.48
CA HIS A 155 -2.56 -13.50 41.88
C HIS A 155 -2.69 -13.13 40.39
N PHE A 156 -1.82 -12.28 39.87
CA PHE A 156 -1.87 -11.82 38.48
C PHE A 156 -0.47 -11.54 37.93
N THR A 157 -0.38 -11.41 36.63
CA THR A 157 0.76 -10.88 35.91
C THR A 157 0.35 -9.57 35.23
N LEU A 158 1.13 -8.52 35.42
CA LEU A 158 1.04 -7.27 34.64
C LEU A 158 2.11 -7.33 33.54
N SER A 159 1.70 -7.07 32.31
CA SER A 159 2.60 -6.90 31.17
C SER A 159 2.33 -5.55 30.51
N MET A 160 3.37 -4.80 30.24
CA MET A 160 3.33 -3.53 29.48
C MET A 160 4.31 -3.63 28.33
N VAL A 161 3.82 -3.38 27.12
CA VAL A 161 4.63 -3.45 25.90
C VAL A 161 4.51 -2.13 25.15
N THR A 162 5.61 -1.37 25.17
CA THR A 162 5.76 -0.14 24.41
C THR A 162 6.53 -0.43 23.13
N GLY A 163 5.98 -0.08 21.98
CA GLY A 163 6.63 -0.21 20.67
C GLY A 163 6.80 1.14 20.00
N TYR A 164 7.96 1.39 19.43
CA TYR A 164 8.18 2.54 18.56
C TYR A 164 8.83 2.10 17.26
N GLN A 165 8.28 2.56 16.13
CA GLN A 165 8.82 2.32 14.79
C GLN A 165 9.04 3.66 14.07
N PHE A 166 10.20 3.80 13.46
CA PHE A 166 10.48 4.82 12.47
C PHE A 166 10.80 4.15 11.14
N LEU A 167 10.10 4.58 10.10
CA LEU A 167 10.31 4.15 8.72
C LEU A 167 10.58 5.38 7.85
N LYS A 168 11.63 5.30 7.03
CA LYS A 168 11.85 6.22 5.91
C LYS A 168 12.27 5.40 4.70
N ASP A 169 11.44 5.40 3.67
CA ASP A 169 11.73 4.68 2.44
C ASP A 169 11.51 5.51 1.19
N CYS A 170 12.02 5.00 0.08
CA CYS A 170 11.75 5.50 -1.25
C CYS A 170 11.80 4.35 -2.25
N MET A 171 10.78 4.30 -3.06
CA MET A 171 10.63 3.39 -4.17
C MET A 171 10.61 4.18 -5.48
N ASP A 172 11.52 3.86 -6.37
CA ASP A 172 11.50 4.36 -7.75
C ASP A 172 11.17 3.18 -8.67
N ILE A 173 10.21 3.35 -9.55
CA ILE A 173 9.77 2.31 -10.49
C ILE A 173 9.63 2.89 -11.89
N ASP A 174 10.24 2.21 -12.86
CA ASP A 174 9.82 2.25 -14.24
C ASP A 174 8.54 1.41 -14.36
N GLN A 175 7.40 2.08 -14.33
CA GLN A 175 6.10 1.43 -14.13
C GLN A 175 5.60 0.71 -15.39
N ASP A 176 6.09 1.05 -16.57
CA ASP A 176 5.72 0.35 -17.81
C ASP A 176 6.59 -0.90 -18.07
N PHE A 177 7.69 -1.06 -17.33
CA PHE A 177 8.64 -2.17 -17.41
C PHE A 177 9.15 -2.47 -18.82
N THR A 178 9.21 -1.45 -19.68
CA THR A 178 9.62 -1.60 -21.09
C THR A 178 10.83 -0.73 -21.43
N ALA A 179 11.27 -0.80 -22.67
CA ALA A 179 12.32 0.06 -23.22
C ALA A 179 11.79 1.46 -23.62
N ASN A 180 10.49 1.68 -23.58
CA ASN A 180 9.87 2.96 -23.89
C ASN A 180 9.85 3.86 -22.66
N ASP A 181 10.01 5.16 -22.85
CA ASP A 181 9.95 6.17 -21.78
C ASP A 181 8.51 6.67 -21.59
N ILE A 182 7.62 5.78 -21.05
CA ILE A 182 6.20 6.08 -20.92
C ILE A 182 5.91 6.80 -19.61
N TYR A 183 6.15 6.18 -18.46
CA TYR A 183 5.96 6.81 -17.16
C TYR A 183 6.74 6.14 -16.03
N THR A 184 7.11 6.96 -15.07
CA THR A 184 7.80 6.53 -13.84
C THR A 184 6.97 6.85 -12.61
N LEU A 185 7.05 5.99 -11.61
CA LEU A 185 6.49 6.21 -10.28
C LEU A 185 7.62 6.39 -9.28
N GLN A 186 7.51 7.41 -8.43
CA GLN A 186 8.31 7.52 -7.22
C GLN A 186 7.36 7.53 -6.02
N GLN A 187 7.65 6.73 -4.99
CA GLN A 187 6.92 6.79 -3.73
C GLN A 187 7.91 6.95 -2.59
N LYS A 188 7.76 8.03 -1.85
CA LYS A 188 8.52 8.30 -0.62
C LYS A 188 7.57 8.21 0.55
N GLN A 189 7.99 7.50 1.59
CA GLN A 189 7.23 7.43 2.83
C GLN A 189 8.11 7.79 4.02
N ARG A 190 7.51 8.47 4.98
CA ARG A 190 8.07 8.70 6.30
C ARG A 190 7.00 8.44 7.34
N SER A 191 7.27 7.48 8.22
CA SER A 191 6.32 7.05 9.24
C SER A 191 6.96 7.05 10.62
N HIS A 192 6.17 7.48 11.61
CA HIS A 192 6.44 7.30 13.02
C HIS A 192 5.22 6.58 13.61
N ALA A 193 5.43 5.47 14.27
CA ALA A 193 4.37 4.72 14.93
C ALA A 193 4.77 4.45 16.38
N LEU A 194 3.84 4.70 17.29
CA LEU A 194 3.94 4.40 18.72
C LEU A 194 2.79 3.49 19.11
N SER A 195 3.09 2.41 19.82
CA SER A 195 2.08 1.51 20.40
C SER A 195 2.34 1.29 21.88
N GLU A 196 1.27 1.14 22.64
CA GLU A 196 1.30 0.77 24.04
C GLU A 196 0.23 -0.28 24.30
N GLU A 197 0.59 -1.39 24.93
CA GLU A 197 -0.35 -2.41 25.37
C GLU A 197 -0.11 -2.73 26.83
N ILE A 198 -1.16 -2.65 27.64
CA ILE A 198 -1.16 -2.97 29.05
C ILE A 198 -2.09 -4.13 29.28
N ILE A 199 -1.58 -5.24 29.81
CA ILE A 199 -2.33 -6.47 30.05
C ILE A 199 -2.20 -6.89 31.51
N LEU A 200 -3.33 -7.12 32.14
CA LEU A 200 -3.46 -7.82 33.41
C LEU A 200 -4.03 -9.22 33.15
N LYS A 201 -3.35 -10.24 33.60
CA LYS A 201 -3.72 -11.64 33.40
C LYS A 201 -3.70 -12.40 34.72
N SER A 202 -4.76 -13.13 35.02
CA SER A 202 -4.81 -14.01 36.21
C SER A 202 -3.75 -15.12 36.11
N LYS A 203 -3.27 -15.63 37.25
CA LYS A 203 -2.42 -16.81 37.27
C LYS A 203 -3.17 -18.05 36.79
N SER A 204 -2.42 -18.98 36.17
CA SER A 204 -2.93 -20.30 35.78
C SER A 204 -3.25 -21.14 37.03
N GLY A 205 -4.28 -21.98 36.96
CA GLY A 205 -4.63 -22.91 38.04
C GLY A 205 -5.95 -22.62 38.74
N SER A 206 -6.55 -21.41 38.61
CA SER A 206 -7.90 -21.16 39.10
C SER A 206 -8.97 -21.62 38.09
N ARG A 207 -10.16 -21.94 38.61
CA ARG A 207 -11.33 -22.24 37.74
C ARG A 207 -11.77 -21.04 36.91
N TRP A 208 -11.56 -19.84 37.42
CA TRP A 208 -11.81 -18.59 36.71
C TRP A 208 -10.46 -17.97 36.31
N GLN A 209 -10.24 -17.89 35.01
CA GLN A 209 -9.09 -17.22 34.40
C GLN A 209 -9.57 -16.03 33.64
N TRP A 210 -8.85 -14.92 33.74
CA TRP A 210 -9.22 -13.69 33.06
C TRP A 210 -8.01 -12.96 32.51
N THR A 211 -8.26 -12.19 31.47
CA THR A 211 -7.31 -11.25 30.86
C THR A 211 -8.06 -9.94 30.61
N THR A 212 -7.52 -8.84 31.10
CA THR A 212 -8.04 -7.49 30.87
C THR A 212 -6.90 -6.62 30.36
N GLY A 213 -7.16 -5.77 29.40
CA GLY A 213 -6.13 -4.89 28.90
C GLY A 213 -6.65 -3.66 28.18
N ALA A 214 -5.71 -2.78 27.91
CA ALA A 214 -5.87 -1.58 27.11
C ALA A 214 -4.79 -1.55 26.02
N PHE A 215 -5.13 -1.02 24.88
CA PHE A 215 -4.23 -0.82 23.75
C PHE A 215 -4.37 0.60 23.23
N GLY A 216 -3.25 1.22 22.90
CA GLY A 216 -3.16 2.50 22.23
C GLY A 216 -2.17 2.43 21.07
N PHE A 217 -2.52 3.04 19.96
CA PHE A 217 -1.65 3.15 18.78
C PHE A 217 -1.82 4.51 18.14
N TYR A 218 -0.70 5.13 17.82
CA TYR A 218 -0.66 6.35 17.04
C TYR A 218 0.38 6.21 15.93
N GLN A 219 -0.04 6.48 14.71
CA GLN A 219 0.85 6.53 13.56
C GLN A 219 0.70 7.89 12.86
N TRP A 220 1.80 8.51 12.55
CA TRP A 220 1.87 9.57 11.56
C TRP A 220 2.61 9.04 10.33
N LEU A 221 1.94 9.10 9.19
CA LEU A 221 2.48 8.65 7.91
C LEU A 221 2.36 9.80 6.92
N ASN A 222 3.49 10.25 6.39
CA ASN A 222 3.55 11.11 5.22
C ASN A 222 3.93 10.28 4.00
N THR A 223 3.20 10.43 2.90
CA THR A 223 3.45 9.77 1.62
C THR A 223 3.51 10.82 0.52
N GLU A 224 4.58 10.80 -0.25
CA GLU A 224 4.70 11.50 -1.54
C GLU A 224 4.73 10.44 -2.64
N ALA A 225 3.83 10.52 -3.61
CA ALA A 225 3.70 9.49 -4.64
C ALA A 225 3.48 10.09 -6.04
N PRO A 226 4.45 10.86 -6.60
CA PRO A 226 4.33 11.37 -7.95
C PRO A 226 4.47 10.26 -9.00
N VAL A 227 3.54 10.26 -9.96
CA VAL A 227 3.64 9.57 -11.24
C VAL A 227 4.05 10.61 -12.29
N THR A 228 5.08 10.34 -13.07
CA THR A 228 5.51 11.27 -14.12
C THR A 228 5.36 10.62 -15.47
N PHE A 229 4.44 11.14 -16.28
CA PHE A 229 4.38 10.80 -17.70
C PHE A 229 5.60 11.40 -18.40
N ARG A 230 6.29 10.57 -19.15
CA ARG A 230 7.52 10.88 -19.86
C ARG A 230 7.21 11.09 -21.36
N GLU A 231 8.24 11.32 -22.15
CA GLU A 231 8.08 11.77 -23.54
C GLU A 231 7.23 10.81 -24.40
N ALA A 232 7.47 9.50 -24.35
CA ALA A 232 6.65 8.54 -25.07
C ALA A 232 5.20 8.47 -24.54
N GLY A 233 5.02 8.57 -23.23
CA GLY A 233 3.71 8.63 -22.61
C GLY A 233 2.92 9.88 -23.01
N MET A 234 3.59 11.03 -23.08
CA MET A 234 2.98 12.27 -23.56
C MET A 234 2.59 12.17 -25.05
N GLY A 235 3.41 11.49 -25.87
CA GLY A 235 3.06 11.18 -27.25
C GLY A 235 1.80 10.33 -27.38
N MET A 236 1.66 9.31 -26.54
CA MET A 236 0.45 8.46 -26.48
C MET A 236 -0.78 9.26 -26.07
N LEU A 237 -0.69 10.10 -25.03
CA LEU A 237 -1.78 10.97 -24.61
C LEU A 237 -2.19 11.92 -25.71
N ASN A 238 -1.24 12.49 -26.45
CA ASN A 238 -1.50 13.38 -27.56
C ASN A 238 -2.21 12.66 -28.73
N GLN A 239 -1.82 11.42 -29.02
CA GLN A 239 -2.48 10.60 -30.03
C GLN A 239 -3.92 10.24 -29.61
N MET A 240 -4.15 9.89 -28.36
CA MET A 240 -5.49 9.64 -27.82
C MET A 240 -6.37 10.89 -27.92
N LEU A 241 -5.82 12.06 -27.57
CA LEU A 241 -6.54 13.33 -27.67
C LEU A 241 -6.92 13.64 -29.12
N GLY A 242 -6.03 13.42 -30.06
CA GLY A 242 -6.29 13.59 -31.50
C GLY A 242 -7.36 12.64 -32.04
N SER A 243 -7.64 11.52 -31.39
CA SER A 243 -8.71 10.59 -31.79
C SER A 243 -10.10 11.04 -31.33
N VAL A 244 -10.16 11.89 -30.30
CA VAL A 244 -11.45 12.40 -29.74
C VAL A 244 -11.99 13.58 -30.56
N ILE A 245 -11.08 14.38 -31.14
CA ILE A 245 -11.44 15.54 -31.93
C ILE A 245 -11.32 15.20 -33.42
N PRO A 246 -12.38 15.39 -34.22
CA PRO A 246 -12.29 15.07 -35.63
C PRO A 246 -11.26 15.97 -36.33
N SER A 247 -10.48 15.38 -37.22
CA SER A 247 -9.47 16.10 -38.00
C SER A 247 -10.12 17.16 -38.91
N GLN A 248 -11.38 16.98 -39.28
CA GLN A 248 -12.17 17.93 -40.06
C GLN A 248 -13.67 17.82 -39.74
N ILE A 249 -14.35 18.94 -39.75
CA ILE A 249 -15.79 19.06 -39.65
C ILE A 249 -16.28 19.70 -40.97
N GLN A 250 -16.96 18.91 -41.81
CA GLN A 250 -17.44 19.40 -43.10
C GLN A 250 -18.80 20.05 -42.97
N VAL A 251 -18.96 21.20 -43.56
CA VAL A 251 -20.19 22.00 -43.61
C VAL A 251 -20.54 22.33 -45.07
N GLU A 252 -21.71 21.88 -45.51
CA GLU A 252 -22.23 22.22 -46.85
C GLU A 252 -22.70 23.68 -46.89
N MET A 253 -22.21 24.46 -47.85
CA MET A 253 -22.55 25.87 -48.05
C MET A 253 -23.43 26.11 -49.30
N GLY A 254 -23.70 25.02 -50.07
CA GLY A 254 -24.51 25.06 -51.30
C GLY A 254 -24.18 23.88 -52.23
N PRO A 255 -24.78 23.82 -53.43
CA PRO A 255 -24.71 22.66 -54.29
C PRO A 255 -23.28 22.23 -54.74
N SER A 256 -22.31 23.08 -54.64
CA SER A 256 -20.91 22.79 -55.04
C SER A 256 -19.88 23.41 -54.11
N MET A 257 -20.30 23.99 -52.98
CA MET A 257 -19.38 24.61 -52.00
C MET A 257 -19.53 23.99 -50.64
N SER A 258 -18.39 23.69 -50.02
CA SER A 258 -18.32 23.24 -48.63
C SER A 258 -17.22 23.99 -47.89
N MET A 259 -17.33 23.99 -46.59
CA MET A 259 -16.32 24.49 -45.68
C MET A 259 -15.88 23.38 -44.76
N ASN A 260 -14.59 23.06 -44.73
CA ASN A 260 -13.99 22.20 -43.74
C ASN A 260 -13.49 23.06 -42.59
N ILE A 261 -13.99 22.81 -41.40
CA ILE A 261 -13.45 23.36 -40.15
C ILE A 261 -12.44 22.35 -39.63
N LEU A 262 -11.21 22.81 -39.43
CA LEU A 262 -10.06 21.98 -39.00
C LEU A 262 -9.64 22.42 -37.59
N PRO A 263 -10.24 21.83 -36.53
CA PRO A 263 -9.80 22.10 -35.19
C PRO A 263 -8.44 21.42 -34.95
N SER A 264 -7.54 22.11 -34.28
CA SER A 264 -6.29 21.57 -33.80
C SER A 264 -6.24 21.62 -32.27
N LEU A 265 -5.90 20.51 -31.67
CA LEU A 265 -5.66 20.41 -30.22
C LEU A 265 -4.44 19.45 -30.03
N GLY A 266 -3.42 19.95 -29.38
CA GLY A 266 -2.20 19.17 -29.20
C GLY A 266 -1.47 19.50 -27.91
N ILE A 267 -1.01 18.50 -27.20
CA ILE A 267 -0.18 18.63 -26.01
C ILE A 267 1.21 19.10 -26.40
N SER A 268 1.72 20.13 -25.73
CA SER A 268 3.08 20.68 -25.94
C SER A 268 4.05 20.36 -24.80
N SER A 269 3.58 19.96 -23.63
CA SER A 269 4.42 19.48 -22.53
C SER A 269 5.15 18.20 -22.91
N ARG A 270 6.45 18.12 -22.61
CA ARG A 270 7.26 16.90 -22.81
C ARG A 270 7.10 15.89 -21.68
N THR A 271 6.75 16.37 -20.49
CA THR A 271 6.51 15.55 -19.30
C THR A 271 5.33 16.11 -18.52
N MET A 272 4.64 15.26 -17.78
CA MET A 272 3.54 15.67 -16.91
C MET A 272 3.66 14.94 -15.56
N PRO A 273 4.08 15.63 -14.49
CA PRO A 273 4.04 15.07 -13.15
C PRO A 273 2.61 15.12 -12.61
N ILE A 274 2.13 14.01 -12.10
CA ILE A 274 0.87 13.88 -11.37
C ILE A 274 1.20 13.40 -9.98
N GLY A 275 0.92 14.18 -8.95
CA GLY A 275 1.25 13.71 -7.62
C GLY A 275 1.02 14.74 -6.54
N GLY A 276 1.38 14.35 -5.32
CA GLY A 276 1.18 15.20 -4.18
C GLY A 276 1.76 14.60 -2.90
N SER A 277 1.46 15.29 -1.80
CA SER A 277 1.79 14.91 -0.45
C SER A 277 0.51 14.58 0.32
N PHE A 278 0.55 13.49 1.08
CA PHE A 278 -0.55 12.97 1.86
C PHE A 278 -0.07 12.69 3.28
N ASP A 279 -0.62 13.43 4.24
CA ASP A 279 -0.42 13.16 5.67
C ASP A 279 -1.61 12.37 6.19
N THR A 280 -1.35 11.14 6.66
CA THR A 280 -2.40 10.22 7.09
C THR A 280 -2.19 9.77 8.55
N PRO A 281 -2.44 10.67 9.53
CA PRO A 281 -2.39 10.27 10.93
C PRO A 281 -3.52 9.32 11.29
N LEU A 282 -3.15 8.25 12.04
CA LEU A 282 -4.05 7.23 12.54
C LEU A 282 -3.93 7.13 14.06
N LEU A 283 -5.05 7.24 14.76
CA LEU A 283 -5.17 6.97 16.19
C LEU A 283 -6.09 5.76 16.39
N ASN A 284 -5.62 4.75 17.13
CA ASN A 284 -6.45 3.63 17.56
C ASN A 284 -6.31 3.46 19.07
N GLY A 285 -7.44 3.16 19.74
CA GLY A 285 -7.48 2.84 21.15
C GLY A 285 -8.47 1.73 21.41
N ALA A 286 -8.13 0.78 22.27
CA ALA A 286 -9.00 -0.33 22.60
C ALA A 286 -8.97 -0.69 24.07
N LEU A 287 -10.12 -1.17 24.57
CA LEU A 287 -10.26 -1.83 25.86
C LEU A 287 -10.78 -3.24 25.62
N PHE A 288 -10.24 -4.21 26.34
CA PHE A 288 -10.69 -5.58 26.19
C PHE A 288 -10.69 -6.35 27.51
N HIS A 289 -11.62 -7.29 27.58
CA HIS A 289 -11.70 -8.25 28.68
C HIS A 289 -12.11 -9.61 28.14
N GLN A 290 -11.50 -10.67 28.69
CA GLN A 290 -11.88 -12.05 28.43
C GLN A 290 -11.87 -12.82 29.75
N SER A 291 -12.91 -13.60 29.98
CA SER A 291 -13.02 -14.55 31.11
C SER A 291 -13.16 -15.97 30.57
N THR A 292 -12.46 -16.90 31.16
CA THR A 292 -12.59 -18.34 30.91
C THR A 292 -12.95 -19.04 32.20
N PHE A 293 -14.06 -19.76 32.19
CA PHE A 293 -14.55 -20.57 33.30
C PHE A 293 -14.29 -22.04 33.00
N ARG A 294 -13.47 -22.68 33.82
CA ARG A 294 -13.14 -24.12 33.71
C ARG A 294 -14.06 -24.93 34.59
N ASP A 295 -14.30 -26.18 34.23
CA ASP A 295 -15.22 -27.11 34.91
C ASP A 295 -16.59 -26.47 35.11
N LEU A 296 -17.14 -25.91 34.03
CA LEU A 296 -18.41 -25.17 34.02
C LEU A 296 -19.54 -26.01 34.57
N PHE A 297 -20.30 -25.47 35.56
CA PHE A 297 -21.38 -26.17 36.28
C PHE A 297 -20.95 -27.53 36.89
N GLY A 298 -19.65 -27.68 37.21
CA GLY A 298 -19.15 -28.93 37.80
C GLY A 298 -18.81 -30.03 36.77
N LEU A 299 -19.01 -29.75 35.48
CA LEU A 299 -18.65 -30.67 34.38
C LEU A 299 -17.15 -30.62 34.13
N LYS A 300 -16.46 -31.65 34.60
CA LYS A 300 -14.98 -31.74 34.43
C LYS A 300 -14.59 -31.70 32.95
N GLY A 301 -13.61 -30.86 32.65
CA GLY A 301 -13.05 -30.69 31.30
C GLY A 301 -13.84 -29.73 30.41
N VAL A 302 -15.03 -29.24 30.82
CA VAL A 302 -15.79 -28.26 30.06
C VAL A 302 -15.32 -26.85 30.43
N SER A 303 -14.91 -26.06 29.44
CA SER A 303 -14.50 -24.66 29.61
C SER A 303 -15.33 -23.75 28.72
N PHE A 304 -15.78 -22.63 29.28
CA PHE A 304 -16.45 -21.58 28.53
C PHE A 304 -15.65 -20.29 28.60
N THR A 305 -15.43 -19.66 27.44
CA THR A 305 -14.75 -18.37 27.31
C THR A 305 -15.72 -17.33 26.74
N ALA A 306 -15.79 -16.17 27.39
CA ALA A 306 -16.45 -14.98 26.88
C ALA A 306 -15.47 -13.82 26.87
N GLY A 307 -15.39 -13.13 25.76
CA GLY A 307 -14.53 -11.97 25.57
C GLY A 307 -15.25 -10.85 24.84
N LEU A 308 -14.83 -9.64 25.14
CA LEU A 308 -15.30 -8.42 24.50
C LEU A 308 -14.14 -7.45 24.31
N ARG A 309 -14.05 -6.86 23.13
CA ARG A 309 -13.12 -5.77 22.82
C ARG A 309 -13.92 -4.62 22.23
N LEU A 310 -13.71 -3.43 22.76
CA LEU A 310 -14.18 -2.16 22.22
C LEU A 310 -12.99 -1.47 21.58
N ASP A 311 -13.10 -1.17 20.31
CA ASP A 311 -12.04 -0.57 19.50
C ASP A 311 -12.51 0.74 18.90
N TYR A 312 -11.78 1.82 19.16
CA TYR A 312 -12.01 3.14 18.57
C TYR A 312 -10.86 3.48 17.65
N GLU A 313 -11.18 3.89 16.44
CA GLU A 313 -10.20 4.27 15.42
C GLU A 313 -10.59 5.63 14.84
N ARG A 314 -9.63 6.54 14.73
CA ARG A 314 -9.76 7.81 14.03
C ARG A 314 -8.66 7.94 12.99
N MET A 315 -9.07 8.15 11.76
CA MET A 315 -8.20 8.32 10.60
C MET A 315 -8.40 9.70 10.00
N LYS A 316 -7.31 10.40 9.73
CA LYS A 316 -7.31 11.64 8.98
C LYS A 316 -6.49 11.50 7.72
N MET A 317 -6.78 12.31 6.73
CA MET A 317 -5.93 12.52 5.57
C MET A 317 -5.94 14.00 5.22
N ASP A 318 -4.78 14.64 5.32
CA ASP A 318 -4.53 15.96 4.72
C ASP A 318 -3.84 15.72 3.39
N TYR A 319 -4.41 16.26 2.31
CA TYR A 319 -3.91 16.03 0.96
C TYR A 319 -3.70 17.32 0.20
N ASN A 320 -2.63 17.32 -0.60
CA ASN A 320 -2.30 18.38 -1.54
C ASN A 320 -1.68 17.73 -2.78
N SER A 321 -2.51 17.55 -3.80
CA SER A 321 -2.13 16.84 -5.02
C SER A 321 -2.49 17.68 -6.23
N GLY A 322 -1.64 17.70 -7.28
CA GLY A 322 -1.86 18.52 -8.45
C GLY A 322 -1.08 18.05 -9.67
N THR A 323 -1.46 18.61 -10.81
CA THR A 323 -0.80 18.44 -12.11
C THR A 323 -1.04 19.66 -12.97
N SER A 324 -0.19 19.88 -13.97
CA SER A 324 -0.35 20.90 -14.98
C SER A 324 0.07 20.38 -16.35
N LEU A 325 -0.53 20.93 -17.40
CA LEU A 325 -0.30 20.54 -18.78
C LEU A 325 -0.35 21.76 -19.70
N ASP A 326 0.69 21.92 -20.52
CA ASP A 326 0.70 22.91 -21.61
C ASP A 326 0.19 22.26 -22.88
N TYR A 327 -0.68 22.95 -23.58
CA TYR A 327 -1.24 22.49 -24.84
C TYR A 327 -1.51 23.66 -25.78
N LYS A 328 -1.76 23.36 -27.04
CA LYS A 328 -2.10 24.32 -28.07
C LYS A 328 -3.46 24.01 -28.62
N VAL A 329 -4.22 25.05 -28.90
CA VAL A 329 -5.54 24.96 -29.52
C VAL A 329 -5.64 25.98 -30.65
N GLY A 330 -6.27 25.59 -31.78
CA GLY A 330 -6.50 26.47 -32.90
C GLY A 330 -7.63 25.98 -33.81
N ILE A 331 -8.08 26.83 -34.71
CA ILE A 331 -9.06 26.46 -35.73
C ILE A 331 -8.67 27.10 -37.06
N LYS A 332 -8.64 26.30 -38.11
CA LYS A 332 -8.52 26.70 -39.48
C LYS A 332 -9.80 26.35 -40.23
N GLY A 333 -10.11 27.10 -41.29
CA GLY A 333 -11.20 26.82 -42.20
C GLY A 333 -10.66 26.68 -43.64
N GLU A 334 -11.14 25.67 -44.36
CA GLU A 334 -10.87 25.51 -45.80
C GLU A 334 -12.19 25.62 -46.55
N MET A 335 -12.32 26.62 -47.37
CA MET A 335 -13.44 26.75 -48.32
C MET A 335 -13.13 25.94 -49.57
N LYS A 336 -14.03 25.00 -49.92
CA LYS A 336 -13.84 24.10 -51.08
C LYS A 336 -14.94 24.29 -52.12
N ARG A 337 -14.54 24.10 -53.37
CA ARG A 337 -15.45 23.92 -54.47
C ARG A 337 -15.25 22.57 -55.12
N GLY A 338 -16.15 21.66 -54.86
CA GLY A 338 -15.88 20.23 -55.05
C GLY A 338 -14.71 19.79 -54.18
N ASP A 339 -13.72 19.13 -54.75
CA ASP A 339 -12.51 18.67 -54.01
C ASP A 339 -11.36 19.70 -53.95
N VAL A 340 -11.56 20.90 -54.56
CA VAL A 340 -10.53 21.93 -54.66
C VAL A 340 -10.64 22.94 -53.54
N VAL A 341 -9.59 23.15 -52.76
CA VAL A 341 -9.48 24.24 -51.76
C VAL A 341 -9.31 25.55 -52.52
N ILE A 342 -10.30 26.46 -52.40
CA ILE A 342 -10.30 27.78 -53.04
C ILE A 342 -9.82 28.88 -52.08
N ARG A 343 -9.90 28.65 -50.78
CA ARG A 343 -9.49 29.62 -49.76
C ARG A 343 -9.20 28.92 -48.42
N GLU A 344 -8.07 29.24 -47.82
CA GLU A 344 -7.77 28.95 -46.43
C GLU A 344 -8.08 30.16 -45.55
N ILE A 345 -8.65 29.94 -44.38
CA ILE A 345 -9.03 30.96 -43.41
C ILE A 345 -8.48 30.56 -42.06
N GLU A 346 -7.61 31.35 -41.48
CA GLU A 346 -7.19 31.18 -40.11
C GLU A 346 -8.27 31.79 -39.20
N MET A 347 -9.17 30.94 -38.65
CA MET A 347 -10.24 31.39 -37.78
C MET A 347 -9.73 31.76 -36.40
N MET A 348 -8.84 30.94 -35.88
CA MET A 348 -8.12 31.16 -34.64
C MET A 348 -6.70 30.63 -34.79
N PRO A 349 -5.64 31.46 -34.63
CA PRO A 349 -4.25 31.00 -34.66
C PRO A 349 -4.01 30.02 -33.53
N GLU A 350 -3.04 29.11 -33.70
CA GLU A 350 -2.64 28.23 -32.63
C GLU A 350 -2.20 29.01 -31.38
N THR A 351 -2.99 28.90 -30.35
CA THR A 351 -2.79 29.59 -29.06
C THR A 351 -2.34 28.60 -28.01
N ALA A 352 -1.24 28.92 -27.34
CA ALA A 352 -0.73 28.13 -26.23
C ALA A 352 -1.55 28.44 -24.96
N LEU A 353 -1.98 27.38 -24.29
CA LEU A 353 -2.74 27.44 -23.05
C LEU A 353 -2.09 26.49 -22.03
N THR A 354 -2.28 26.79 -20.74
CA THR A 354 -1.90 25.93 -19.64
C THR A 354 -3.16 25.57 -18.85
N VAL A 355 -3.35 24.28 -18.61
CA VAL A 355 -4.39 23.80 -17.71
C VAL A 355 -3.75 23.25 -16.45
N GLU A 356 -4.33 23.58 -15.29
CA GLU A 356 -3.91 23.10 -13.99
C GLU A 356 -5.08 22.41 -13.29
N SER A 357 -4.81 21.30 -12.64
CA SER A 357 -5.78 20.62 -11.78
C SER A 357 -5.17 20.40 -10.41
N ARG A 358 -5.95 20.67 -9.36
CA ARG A 358 -5.48 20.54 -7.99
C ARG A 358 -6.58 20.10 -7.05
N TYR A 359 -6.23 19.13 -6.21
CA TYR A 359 -7.03 18.72 -5.06
C TYR A 359 -6.27 19.04 -3.78
N GLN A 360 -6.88 19.82 -2.92
CA GLN A 360 -6.34 20.18 -1.61
C GLN A 360 -7.45 20.17 -0.57
N GLY A 361 -7.21 19.55 0.57
CA GLY A 361 -8.20 19.47 1.63
C GLY A 361 -7.84 18.49 2.71
N ASN A 362 -8.84 18.18 3.53
CA ASN A 362 -8.72 17.17 4.56
C ASN A 362 -9.96 16.27 4.63
N ILE A 363 -9.76 15.04 5.07
CA ILE A 363 -10.82 14.07 5.33
C ILE A 363 -10.56 13.49 6.72
N ASP A 364 -11.60 13.45 7.55
CA ASP A 364 -11.56 12.89 8.91
C ASP A 364 -12.69 11.85 9.05
N LYS A 365 -12.35 10.67 9.56
CA LYS A 365 -13.26 9.55 9.80
C LYS A 365 -12.93 8.86 11.08
N ASP A 366 -13.96 8.50 11.83
CA ASP A 366 -13.86 7.70 13.04
C ASP A 366 -14.80 6.51 12.99
N TYR A 367 -14.40 5.44 13.67
CA TYR A 367 -15.13 4.20 13.75
C TYR A 367 -15.05 3.63 15.16
N LEU A 368 -16.17 3.11 15.64
CA LEU A 368 -16.24 2.36 16.89
C LEU A 368 -16.67 0.93 16.58
N GLN A 369 -15.88 -0.05 17.01
CA GLN A 369 -16.12 -1.46 16.75
C GLN A 369 -16.26 -2.24 18.05
N LEU A 370 -17.32 -3.04 18.13
CA LEU A 370 -17.53 -3.99 19.21
C LEU A 370 -17.26 -5.40 18.70
N LEU A 371 -16.31 -6.09 19.35
CA LEU A 371 -15.75 -7.36 18.89
C LEU A 371 -15.97 -8.43 19.97
N PRO A 372 -17.12 -9.11 19.99
CA PRO A 372 -17.38 -10.23 20.89
C PRO A 372 -16.67 -11.50 20.44
N LYS A 373 -16.32 -12.34 21.43
CA LYS A 373 -15.80 -13.69 21.26
C LYS A 373 -16.43 -14.63 22.28
N PHE A 374 -16.92 -15.79 21.81
CA PHE A 374 -17.40 -16.86 22.66
C PHE A 374 -16.74 -18.17 22.22
N ALA A 375 -16.36 -18.99 23.20
CA ALA A 375 -15.81 -20.32 22.94
C ALA A 375 -16.29 -21.32 23.98
N LEU A 376 -16.59 -22.52 23.52
CA LEU A 376 -16.86 -23.68 24.36
C LEU A 376 -15.82 -24.75 24.02
N GLN A 377 -15.20 -25.34 25.03
CA GLN A 377 -14.17 -26.38 24.85
C GLN A 377 -14.45 -27.52 25.81
N TYR A 378 -14.19 -28.72 25.32
CA TYR A 378 -14.18 -29.93 26.15
C TYR A 378 -12.83 -30.64 26.04
N ASP A 379 -12.12 -30.75 27.16
CA ASP A 379 -10.86 -31.43 27.29
C ASP A 379 -11.09 -32.93 27.62
N PHE A 380 -10.55 -33.82 26.81
CA PHE A 380 -10.65 -35.26 27.04
C PHE A 380 -9.76 -35.70 28.20
N ALA A 381 -10.26 -36.65 28.96
CA ALA A 381 -9.52 -37.23 30.06
C ALA A 381 -8.13 -37.80 29.61
N ARG A 382 -7.15 -37.81 30.52
CA ARG A 382 -5.80 -38.32 30.27
C ARG A 382 -5.02 -37.61 29.17
N ASN A 383 -5.24 -36.30 29.02
CA ASN A 383 -4.53 -35.48 28.04
C ASN A 383 -4.63 -35.98 26.58
N ARG A 384 -5.77 -36.60 26.22
CA ARG A 384 -6.04 -37.11 24.87
C ARG A 384 -6.38 -36.05 23.86
N GLY A 385 -6.46 -34.76 24.28
CA GLY A 385 -6.80 -33.64 23.45
C GLY A 385 -8.08 -32.94 23.85
N ASN A 386 -8.64 -32.15 22.94
CA ASN A 386 -9.89 -31.43 23.16
C ASN A 386 -10.69 -31.29 21.87
N VAL A 387 -11.95 -30.92 22.02
CA VAL A 387 -12.82 -30.41 20.97
C VAL A 387 -13.31 -29.03 21.40
N TYR A 388 -13.42 -28.12 20.44
CA TYR A 388 -13.86 -26.76 20.70
C TYR A 388 -14.78 -26.22 19.63
N ALA A 389 -15.60 -25.23 20.02
CA ALA A 389 -16.38 -24.40 19.10
C ALA A 389 -16.16 -22.94 19.48
N THR A 390 -15.93 -22.07 18.49
CA THR A 390 -15.74 -20.63 18.70
C THR A 390 -16.61 -19.82 17.75
N VAL A 391 -17.08 -18.67 18.26
CA VAL A 391 -17.71 -17.62 17.48
C VAL A 391 -17.02 -16.31 17.85
N SER A 392 -16.50 -15.61 16.86
CA SER A 392 -15.83 -14.32 17.10
C SER A 392 -16.07 -13.35 15.97
N LYS A 393 -16.08 -12.06 16.30
CA LYS A 393 -16.12 -10.96 15.36
C LYS A 393 -14.77 -10.29 15.30
N GLY A 394 -14.27 -10.07 14.08
CA GLY A 394 -13.08 -9.27 13.78
C GLY A 394 -13.44 -8.15 12.80
N TYR A 395 -12.51 -7.21 12.61
CA TYR A 395 -12.61 -6.20 11.56
C TYR A 395 -11.24 -5.90 10.97
N ARG A 396 -11.26 -5.36 9.75
CA ARG A 396 -10.11 -4.75 9.11
C ARG A 396 -10.39 -3.25 9.01
N SER A 397 -9.42 -2.43 9.40
CA SER A 397 -9.52 -0.97 9.38
C SER A 397 -9.93 -0.45 8.01
N GLY A 398 -10.71 0.62 8.00
CA GLY A 398 -10.92 1.45 6.82
C GLY A 398 -9.64 2.17 6.42
N GLY A 399 -9.73 3.08 5.45
CA GLY A 399 -8.56 3.82 5.02
C GLY A 399 -8.83 4.76 3.86
N TYR A 400 -7.73 5.21 3.28
CA TYR A 400 -7.71 6.10 2.14
C TYR A 400 -6.88 5.51 1.00
N ASN A 401 -7.46 5.46 -0.20
CA ASN A 401 -6.71 5.08 -1.40
C ASN A 401 -6.12 6.33 -2.06
N VAL A 402 -4.88 6.66 -1.70
CA VAL A 402 -4.17 7.84 -2.24
C VAL A 402 -3.86 7.71 -3.75
N GLN A 403 -3.83 6.50 -4.29
CA GLN A 403 -3.59 6.29 -5.72
C GLN A 403 -4.73 6.81 -6.59
N MET A 404 -5.95 6.87 -6.04
CA MET A 404 -7.11 7.44 -6.74
C MET A 404 -6.94 8.92 -7.10
N PHE A 405 -6.04 9.65 -6.42
CA PHE A 405 -5.77 11.05 -6.79
C PHE A 405 -5.17 11.20 -8.18
N SER A 406 -4.45 10.21 -8.68
CA SER A 406 -3.98 10.20 -10.07
C SER A 406 -5.14 10.19 -11.06
N ASP A 407 -6.14 9.34 -10.84
CA ASP A 407 -7.32 9.24 -11.69
C ASP A 407 -8.22 10.50 -11.59
N LEU A 408 -8.39 11.01 -10.36
CA LEU A 408 -9.12 12.25 -10.11
C LEU A 408 -8.49 13.43 -10.85
N LEU A 409 -7.17 13.58 -10.77
CA LEU A 409 -6.43 14.65 -11.43
C LEU A 409 -6.48 14.52 -12.95
N GLN A 410 -6.35 13.31 -13.51
CA GLN A 410 -6.47 13.08 -14.94
C GLN A 410 -7.88 13.44 -15.46
N SER A 411 -8.93 13.01 -14.72
CA SER A 411 -10.31 13.33 -15.07
C SER A 411 -10.59 14.84 -15.01
N SER A 412 -10.16 15.49 -13.94
CA SER A 412 -10.30 16.93 -13.76
C SER A 412 -9.52 17.70 -14.82
N LEU A 413 -8.27 17.31 -15.10
CA LEU A 413 -7.43 17.93 -16.12
C LEU A 413 -8.08 17.86 -17.51
N LYS A 414 -8.64 16.70 -17.89
CA LYS A 414 -9.38 16.51 -19.13
C LYS A 414 -10.58 17.45 -19.20
N ASN A 415 -11.41 17.50 -18.16
CA ASN A 415 -12.58 18.35 -18.09
C ASN A 415 -12.21 19.84 -18.22
N ASP A 416 -11.20 20.27 -17.47
CA ASP A 416 -10.75 21.67 -17.47
C ASP A 416 -10.12 22.06 -18.80
N MET A 417 -9.34 21.16 -19.43
CA MET A 417 -8.77 21.37 -20.77
C MET A 417 -9.88 21.50 -21.83
N MET A 418 -10.90 20.65 -21.82
CA MET A 418 -12.02 20.72 -22.75
C MET A 418 -12.82 22.01 -22.55
N ARG A 419 -13.06 22.44 -21.31
CA ARG A 419 -13.74 23.68 -20.98
C ARG A 419 -12.97 24.91 -21.51
N GLN A 420 -11.66 25.01 -21.19
CA GLN A 420 -10.81 26.12 -21.68
C GLN A 420 -10.68 26.11 -23.18
N SER A 421 -10.58 24.94 -23.83
CA SER A 421 -10.55 24.84 -25.28
C SER A 421 -11.86 25.36 -25.91
N LYS A 422 -13.02 24.99 -25.35
CA LYS A 422 -14.32 25.46 -25.77
C LYS A 422 -14.43 27.00 -25.64
N GLU A 423 -14.04 27.55 -24.49
CA GLU A 423 -14.03 28.97 -24.21
C GLU A 423 -13.14 29.76 -25.17
N ALA A 424 -11.98 29.21 -25.54
CA ALA A 424 -11.05 29.81 -26.48
C ALA A 424 -11.56 29.76 -27.95
N ILE A 425 -12.15 28.64 -28.34
CA ILE A 425 -12.57 28.36 -29.72
C ILE A 425 -13.88 29.03 -30.08
N MET A 426 -14.91 28.92 -29.24
CA MET A 426 -16.28 29.31 -29.59
C MET A 426 -16.48 30.78 -30.00
N PRO A 427 -15.74 31.77 -29.44
CA PRO A 427 -15.82 33.16 -29.90
C PRO A 427 -15.36 33.37 -31.34
N ASN A 428 -14.49 32.50 -31.84
CA ASN A 428 -13.87 32.58 -33.16
C ASN A 428 -14.64 31.78 -34.23
N VAL A 429 -15.67 31.03 -33.83
CA VAL A 429 -16.52 30.25 -34.73
C VAL A 429 -17.73 31.10 -35.13
N PRO A 430 -18.04 31.26 -36.45
CA PRO A 430 -19.25 31.94 -36.90
C PRO A 430 -20.51 31.33 -36.28
N ASP A 431 -21.50 32.16 -35.95
CA ASP A 431 -22.72 31.74 -35.22
C ASP A 431 -23.44 30.55 -35.88
N ALA A 432 -23.48 30.53 -37.21
CA ALA A 432 -24.07 29.44 -37.99
C ALA A 432 -23.47 28.05 -37.72
N TYR A 433 -22.23 27.98 -37.20
CA TYR A 433 -21.48 26.73 -37.00
C TYR A 433 -21.22 26.40 -35.53
N LYS A 434 -21.59 27.30 -34.62
CA LYS A 434 -21.35 27.11 -33.17
C LYS A 434 -21.95 25.84 -32.61
N GLU A 435 -23.19 25.51 -33.01
CA GLU A 435 -23.87 24.28 -32.57
C GLU A 435 -23.12 23.02 -33.04
N LEU A 436 -22.65 23.01 -34.29
CA LEU A 436 -21.94 21.89 -34.86
C LEU A 436 -20.57 21.69 -34.20
N VAL A 437 -19.79 22.77 -34.07
CA VAL A 437 -18.48 22.72 -33.39
C VAL A 437 -18.63 22.36 -31.91
N GLY A 438 -19.67 22.88 -31.25
CA GLY A 438 -19.98 22.61 -29.85
C GLY A 438 -20.24 21.13 -29.54
N LYS A 439 -20.69 20.32 -30.49
CA LYS A 439 -20.85 18.86 -30.32
C LYS A 439 -19.53 18.14 -30.08
N TYR A 440 -18.43 18.66 -30.62
CA TYR A 440 -17.07 18.09 -30.46
C TYR A 440 -16.33 18.66 -29.25
N PHE A 441 -16.83 19.73 -28.66
CA PHE A 441 -16.39 20.30 -27.41
C PHE A 441 -17.56 20.29 -26.40
N PRO A 442 -17.95 19.09 -25.90
CA PRO A 442 -19.08 19.00 -24.99
C PRO A 442 -18.80 19.76 -23.69
N ASP A 443 -19.88 20.10 -22.99
CA ASP A 443 -19.72 20.70 -21.66
C ASP A 443 -18.99 19.74 -20.75
N ALA A 444 -17.97 20.25 -20.07
CA ALA A 444 -17.20 19.47 -19.14
C ALA A 444 -18.11 19.03 -17.97
N GLY A 445 -18.01 17.76 -17.59
CA GLY A 445 -18.68 17.24 -16.40
C GLY A 445 -18.13 17.89 -15.12
N GLU A 446 -18.80 17.68 -14.01
CA GLU A 446 -18.29 18.07 -12.70
C GLU A 446 -17.04 17.24 -12.35
N ASN A 447 -16.07 17.89 -11.70
CA ASN A 447 -14.89 17.21 -11.23
C ASN A 447 -15.26 16.25 -10.07
N PRO A 448 -14.74 15.02 -10.04
CA PRO A 448 -15.09 14.05 -9.01
C PRO A 448 -14.69 14.53 -7.61
N ASP A 449 -15.50 14.19 -6.60
CA ASP A 449 -15.21 14.51 -5.21
C ASP A 449 -14.17 13.56 -4.62
N ALA A 450 -13.10 14.11 -4.06
CA ALA A 450 -12.00 13.35 -3.49
C ALA A 450 -12.43 12.43 -2.34
N LYS A 451 -13.38 12.89 -1.49
CA LYS A 451 -13.83 12.12 -0.33
C LYS A 451 -14.57 10.85 -0.73
N SER A 452 -15.48 10.96 -1.71
CA SER A 452 -16.25 9.80 -2.20
C SER A 452 -15.39 8.79 -2.95
N ALA A 453 -14.34 9.27 -3.64
CA ALA A 453 -13.47 8.42 -4.45
C ALA A 453 -12.39 7.70 -3.64
N THR A 454 -11.92 8.27 -2.52
CA THR A 454 -10.72 7.77 -1.83
C THR A 454 -11.01 7.00 -0.54
N VAL A 455 -12.15 7.27 0.14
CA VAL A 455 -12.47 6.66 1.43
C VAL A 455 -13.06 5.26 1.27
N TYR A 456 -12.51 4.29 1.98
CA TYR A 456 -13.14 2.97 2.13
C TYR A 456 -13.42 2.64 3.60
N LYS A 457 -14.53 1.92 3.82
CA LYS A 457 -15.04 1.58 5.15
C LYS A 457 -14.32 0.40 5.76
N PRO A 458 -14.36 0.22 7.11
CA PRO A 458 -13.91 -1.00 7.74
C PRO A 458 -14.68 -2.24 7.24
N GLU A 459 -13.95 -3.30 6.95
CA GLU A 459 -14.49 -4.62 6.64
C GLU A 459 -14.74 -5.38 7.94
N GLN A 460 -15.86 -6.05 8.07
CA GLN A 460 -16.23 -6.81 9.27
C GLN A 460 -16.39 -8.30 8.94
N THR A 461 -15.84 -9.15 9.80
CA THR A 461 -15.87 -10.60 9.59
C THR A 461 -16.34 -11.30 10.87
N TRP A 462 -17.35 -12.16 10.73
CA TRP A 462 -17.71 -13.16 11.72
C TRP A 462 -17.03 -14.49 11.37
N ASN A 463 -16.37 -15.09 12.35
CA ASN A 463 -15.78 -16.41 12.25
C ASN A 463 -16.53 -17.39 13.15
N TYR A 464 -16.97 -18.49 12.57
CA TYR A 464 -17.58 -19.64 13.23
C TYR A 464 -16.68 -20.83 12.99
N GLU A 465 -16.15 -21.44 14.05
CA GLU A 465 -15.17 -22.53 13.92
C GLU A 465 -15.48 -23.65 14.91
N ILE A 466 -15.36 -24.88 14.46
CA ILE A 466 -15.38 -26.09 15.26
C ILE A 466 -14.12 -26.87 14.94
N GLY A 467 -13.36 -27.24 15.97
CA GLY A 467 -12.12 -27.95 15.77
C GLY A 467 -11.79 -28.92 16.91
N THR A 468 -10.75 -29.67 16.69
CA THR A 468 -10.25 -30.66 17.67
C THR A 468 -8.74 -30.75 17.61
N HIS A 469 -8.14 -30.92 18.77
CA HIS A 469 -6.72 -31.26 18.94
C HIS A 469 -6.67 -32.63 19.62
N LEU A 470 -6.08 -33.62 18.97
CA LEU A 470 -6.04 -34.99 19.45
C LEU A 470 -4.62 -35.46 19.69
N ASN A 471 -4.39 -36.08 20.86
CA ASN A 471 -3.20 -36.77 21.22
C ASN A 471 -3.51 -38.28 21.22
N LEU A 472 -3.11 -38.95 20.18
CA LEU A 472 -3.39 -40.35 19.94
C LEU A 472 -2.16 -41.24 20.17
N LEU A 473 -2.34 -42.55 20.33
CA LEU A 473 -1.26 -43.52 20.47
C LEU A 473 -0.28 -43.15 21.58
N ASP A 474 -0.79 -42.77 22.77
CA ASP A 474 -0.01 -42.34 23.93
C ASP A 474 0.96 -41.20 23.63
N GLY A 475 0.51 -40.22 22.84
CA GLY A 475 1.28 -39.03 22.49
C GLY A 475 2.23 -39.20 21.29
N ARG A 476 2.20 -40.35 20.61
CA ARG A 476 3.01 -40.57 19.41
C ARG A 476 2.42 -39.95 18.15
N LEU A 477 1.12 -39.67 18.15
CA LEU A 477 0.40 -39.05 17.02
C LEU A 477 -0.38 -37.83 17.52
N HIS A 478 -0.09 -36.67 16.96
CA HIS A 478 -0.86 -35.45 17.16
C HIS A 478 -1.63 -35.18 15.88
N ALA A 479 -2.94 -34.93 16.03
CA ALA A 479 -3.81 -34.64 14.91
C ALA A 479 -4.67 -33.40 15.25
N ASP A 480 -4.65 -32.41 14.37
CA ASP A 480 -5.45 -31.18 14.48
C ASP A 480 -6.38 -31.09 13.26
N ALA A 481 -7.64 -30.81 13.51
CA ALA A 481 -8.63 -30.61 12.45
C ALA A 481 -9.57 -29.47 12.85
N ALA A 482 -9.93 -28.61 11.89
CA ALA A 482 -10.92 -27.57 12.08
C ALA A 482 -11.76 -27.36 10.81
N ILE A 483 -13.03 -27.04 11.01
CA ILE A 483 -13.95 -26.55 9.98
C ILE A 483 -14.37 -25.15 10.41
N PHE A 484 -14.33 -24.20 9.48
CA PHE A 484 -14.70 -22.82 9.76
C PHE A 484 -15.60 -22.25 8.67
N TRP A 485 -16.40 -21.26 9.07
CA TRP A 485 -17.22 -20.44 8.20
C TRP A 485 -16.94 -18.97 8.48
N LEU A 486 -16.60 -18.23 7.42
CA LEU A 486 -16.35 -16.79 7.49
C LEU A 486 -17.46 -16.03 6.78
N GLU A 487 -18.10 -15.11 7.47
CA GLU A 487 -19.05 -14.18 6.89
C GLU A 487 -18.44 -12.77 6.92
N THR A 488 -18.05 -12.25 5.75
CA THR A 488 -17.43 -10.94 5.60
C THR A 488 -18.39 -9.95 4.98
N ARG A 489 -18.52 -8.76 5.59
CA ARG A 489 -19.32 -7.63 5.11
C ARG A 489 -18.44 -6.43 4.84
N ASP A 490 -18.89 -5.56 3.90
CA ASP A 490 -18.16 -4.38 3.45
C ASP A 490 -16.74 -4.72 2.95
N GLN A 491 -16.62 -5.82 2.21
CA GLN A 491 -15.33 -6.33 1.73
C GLN A 491 -14.60 -5.29 0.87
N GLN A 492 -13.34 -5.06 1.23
CA GLN A 492 -12.46 -4.13 0.53
C GLN A 492 -11.87 -4.81 -0.71
N ILE A 493 -12.41 -4.50 -1.89
CA ILE A 493 -11.96 -5.03 -3.18
C ILE A 493 -11.58 -3.89 -4.12
N SER A 494 -10.45 -4.04 -4.81
CA SER A 494 -10.10 -3.14 -5.92
C SER A 494 -10.88 -3.55 -7.16
N ARG A 495 -11.57 -2.58 -7.78
CA ARG A 495 -12.20 -2.76 -9.09
C ARG A 495 -11.49 -1.86 -10.09
N PHE A 496 -11.12 -2.40 -11.22
CA PHE A 496 -10.86 -1.60 -12.40
C PHE A 496 -12.22 -1.19 -12.96
N ALA A 497 -12.62 0.07 -12.72
CA ALA A 497 -13.72 0.63 -13.49
C ALA A 497 -13.16 0.98 -14.88
N PRO A 498 -13.80 0.59 -15.99
CA PRO A 498 -13.42 1.14 -17.28
C PRO A 498 -13.57 2.66 -17.14
N SER A 499 -12.45 3.39 -17.24
CA SER A 499 -12.49 4.82 -17.40
C SER A 499 -13.39 5.06 -18.62
N GLY A 500 -14.38 5.94 -18.52
CA GLY A 500 -15.29 6.24 -19.62
C GLY A 500 -14.61 6.92 -20.82
N LEU A 501 -13.48 6.38 -21.23
CA LEU A 501 -12.74 6.56 -22.45
C LEU A 501 -13.02 5.35 -23.36
N GLY A 502 -14.28 5.00 -23.49
CA GLY A 502 -14.83 4.09 -24.50
C GLY A 502 -15.57 4.90 -25.52
#